data_a292ad0d5830c6b8abe37a515e7fe746
#
_entry.id   a292ad0d5830c6b8abe37a515e7fe746
#
_cell.length_a   1.000
_cell.length_b   1.000
_cell.length_c   1.000
_cell.angle_alpha   90.00
_cell.angle_beta   90.00
_cell.angle_gamma   90.00
#
_symmetry.space_group_name_H-M   'P 1'
#
loop_
_entity.id
_entity.type
_entity.pdbx_description
1 polymer ?
#
loop_
_entity_poly.entity_id
_entity_poly.type
_entity_poly.pdbx_seq_one_letter_code
_entity_poly.pdbx_strand_id
1 'polypeptide(L)'
;MGLSSFQPRHGGDLAAARRTFGSPPCGWLDLSTGVNPWPYPYDAIGPETLTRLPQDDAMEALLAAAREAYGIALASGLVAASGSQALFQLLPAMRTRCRVAVVAPTYEEHAMAWRRLGHVVDEVGSLGQCHDADVVVVVNPNNPDGRTTDRKTLARAAEELARRGGWLVVDETFADVAPDVSLASAPGFPNTLIVRSFGKFFGLPGLRLGFVAGPPTLVDGIARRLGPWAVSGPALEIGRQALADTDWIVRTRARLAEMRLQLDSVLSGAGLTLVGGTDLFRLVETAGARDLSHRLGRAGILVRSFDRHPGWLRIGLPPSADALQRLSAELKGAW
;
A
#
# COMPACT_ATOMS: atom_id res chain seq x y z
N MET A 1 -11.00 26.97 24.42
CA MET A 1 -11.48 26.17 23.28
C MET A 1 -10.34 25.26 22.84
N GLY A 2 -10.41 23.97 23.17
CA GLY A 2 -9.35 23.02 22.81
C GLY A 2 -9.28 22.90 21.30
N LEU A 3 -8.09 23.06 20.75
CA LEU A 3 -7.82 22.76 19.34
C LEU A 3 -8.23 21.31 19.08
N SER A 4 -9.31 21.12 18.31
CA SER A 4 -9.69 19.82 17.79
C SER A 4 -8.47 19.25 17.09
N SER A 5 -7.90 18.15 17.60
CA SER A 5 -6.72 17.52 17.04
C SER A 5 -7.07 16.98 15.65
N PHE A 6 -6.59 17.67 14.60
CA PHE A 6 -6.66 17.12 13.25
C PHE A 6 -5.79 15.86 13.20
N GLN A 7 -6.45 14.73 13.06
CA GLN A 7 -5.78 13.45 12.79
C GLN A 7 -6.62 12.70 11.77
N PRO A 8 -6.30 12.84 10.48
CA PRO A 8 -6.99 12.07 9.45
C PRO A 8 -6.71 10.59 9.69
N ARG A 9 -7.76 9.78 9.69
CA ARG A 9 -7.66 8.32 9.86
C ARG A 9 -6.77 7.67 8.79
N HIS A 10 -6.68 8.29 7.62
CA HIS A 10 -5.84 7.89 6.49
C HIS A 10 -5.16 9.10 5.87
N GLY A 11 -4.04 8.90 5.13
CA GLY A 11 -3.44 9.94 4.31
C GLY A 11 -4.35 10.32 3.12
N GLY A 12 -4.08 11.48 2.50
CA GLY A 12 -4.79 11.93 1.29
C GLY A 12 -6.08 12.71 1.56
N ASP A 13 -6.47 12.97 2.81
CA ASP A 13 -7.68 13.75 3.12
C ASP A 13 -7.42 15.26 3.11
N LEU A 14 -7.22 15.80 1.90
CA LEU A 14 -7.06 17.24 1.69
C LEU A 14 -8.31 18.04 2.05
N ALA A 15 -9.50 17.44 2.00
CA ALA A 15 -10.72 18.12 2.41
C ALA A 15 -10.73 18.37 3.92
N ALA A 16 -10.34 17.38 4.72
CA ALA A 16 -10.18 17.57 6.15
C ALA A 16 -9.02 18.52 6.48
N ALA A 17 -7.90 18.45 5.74
CA ALA A 17 -6.79 19.39 5.90
C ALA A 17 -7.24 20.86 5.66
N ARG A 18 -8.00 21.11 4.59
CA ARG A 18 -8.56 22.45 4.31
C ARG A 18 -9.50 22.95 5.42
N ARG A 19 -10.32 22.08 5.98
CA ARG A 19 -11.21 22.45 7.10
C ARG A 19 -10.41 22.85 8.33
N THR A 20 -9.26 22.22 8.58
CA THR A 20 -8.45 22.44 9.79
C THR A 20 -7.47 23.60 9.64
N PHE A 21 -6.81 23.72 8.50
CA PHE A 21 -5.69 24.66 8.29
C PHE A 21 -6.00 25.77 7.27
N GLY A 22 -7.18 25.70 6.61
CA GLY A 22 -7.56 26.67 5.58
C GLY A 22 -6.96 26.34 4.20
N SER A 23 -6.86 27.37 3.36
CA SER A 23 -6.29 27.27 2.02
C SER A 23 -4.98 28.05 1.98
N PRO A 24 -3.83 27.37 2.06
CA PRO A 24 -2.53 28.06 2.06
C PRO A 24 -2.26 28.73 0.70
N PRO A 25 -1.59 29.91 0.67
CA PRO A 25 -1.36 30.68 -0.56
C PRO A 25 -0.61 29.90 -1.65
N CYS A 26 0.34 29.04 -1.24
CA CYS A 26 1.13 28.21 -2.17
C CYS A 26 0.42 26.88 -2.55
N GLY A 27 -0.85 26.72 -2.20
CA GLY A 27 -1.58 25.46 -2.41
C GLY A 27 -1.09 24.33 -1.50
N TRP A 28 -1.76 23.18 -1.60
CA TRP A 28 -1.45 21.99 -0.81
C TRP A 28 -0.41 21.11 -1.51
N LEU A 29 0.61 20.71 -0.75
CA LEU A 29 1.55 19.64 -1.05
C LEU A 29 1.18 18.43 -0.19
N ASP A 30 0.59 17.40 -0.82
CA ASP A 30 0.19 16.18 -0.11
C ASP A 30 1.34 15.17 -0.09
N LEU A 31 2.01 15.07 1.04
CA LEU A 31 3.03 14.08 1.37
C LEU A 31 2.54 13.06 2.41
N SER A 32 1.22 12.98 2.64
CA SER A 32 0.64 12.06 3.63
C SER A 32 0.44 10.63 3.12
N THR A 33 0.58 10.43 1.81
CA THR A 33 0.39 9.12 1.17
C THR A 33 1.74 8.51 0.75
N GLY A 34 1.79 7.18 0.66
CA GLY A 34 2.90 6.45 0.02
C GLY A 34 2.56 6.16 -1.44
N VAL A 35 2.31 7.21 -2.22
CA VAL A 35 1.94 7.10 -3.64
C VAL A 35 3.03 7.77 -4.47
N ASN A 36 3.40 7.15 -5.59
CA ASN A 36 4.32 7.73 -6.56
C ASN A 36 3.80 9.10 -7.02
N PRO A 37 4.57 10.18 -6.84
CA PRO A 37 4.14 11.53 -7.25
C PRO A 37 4.16 11.75 -8.77
N TRP A 38 4.69 10.80 -9.55
CA TRP A 38 4.72 10.82 -11.02
C TRP A 38 3.83 9.69 -11.56
N PRO A 39 2.56 9.97 -11.85
CA PRO A 39 1.64 8.94 -12.33
C PRO A 39 2.06 8.39 -13.68
N TYR A 40 1.71 7.13 -13.94
CA TYR A 40 1.88 6.50 -15.25
C TYR A 40 1.14 7.33 -16.32
N PRO A 41 1.82 7.72 -17.41
CA PRO A 41 1.23 8.50 -18.49
C PRO A 41 0.47 7.55 -19.46
N TYR A 42 -0.74 7.17 -19.09
CA TYR A 42 -1.55 6.29 -19.94
C TYR A 42 -2.06 7.00 -21.19
N ASP A 43 -2.22 6.22 -22.27
CA ASP A 43 -2.81 6.71 -23.53
C ASP A 43 -4.29 7.00 -23.35
N ALA A 44 -4.85 7.78 -24.28
CA ALA A 44 -6.28 8.08 -24.31
C ALA A 44 -7.10 6.77 -24.37
N ILE A 45 -8.03 6.63 -23.45
CA ILE A 45 -8.97 5.51 -23.43
C ILE A 45 -10.19 5.83 -24.29
N GLY A 46 -10.68 4.84 -25.04
CA GLY A 46 -11.88 5.00 -25.85
C GLY A 46 -13.14 5.21 -25.00
N PRO A 47 -14.15 5.94 -25.51
CA PRO A 47 -15.39 6.19 -24.80
C PRO A 47 -16.14 4.90 -24.44
N GLU A 48 -15.93 3.80 -25.18
CA GLU A 48 -16.51 2.48 -24.91
C GLU A 48 -16.09 1.90 -23.57
N THR A 49 -14.92 2.25 -23.06
CA THR A 49 -14.47 1.82 -21.71
C THR A 49 -15.37 2.33 -20.57
N LEU A 50 -16.12 3.42 -20.85
CA LEU A 50 -17.07 4.03 -19.91
C LEU A 50 -18.52 3.66 -20.20
N THR A 51 -18.83 3.38 -21.47
CA THR A 51 -20.22 3.20 -21.94
C THR A 51 -20.65 1.75 -22.08
N ARG A 52 -19.70 0.81 -22.02
CA ARG A 52 -19.96 -0.63 -22.05
C ARG A 52 -19.58 -1.27 -20.70
N LEU A 53 -20.26 -2.37 -20.39
CA LEU A 53 -19.80 -3.22 -19.28
C LEU A 53 -18.41 -3.79 -19.59
N PRO A 54 -17.55 -3.95 -18.59
CA PRO A 54 -16.25 -4.60 -18.75
C PRO A 54 -16.39 -5.97 -19.41
N GLN A 55 -15.58 -6.21 -20.43
CA GLN A 55 -15.63 -7.46 -21.21
C GLN A 55 -14.59 -8.45 -20.66
N ASP A 56 -14.83 -9.75 -20.89
CA ASP A 56 -13.97 -10.82 -20.38
C ASP A 56 -12.58 -10.80 -21.03
N ASP A 57 -12.48 -10.49 -22.32
CA ASP A 57 -11.22 -10.38 -23.05
C ASP A 57 -10.32 -9.25 -22.51
N ALA A 58 -10.91 -8.11 -22.11
CA ALA A 58 -10.17 -7.01 -21.47
C ALA A 58 -9.68 -7.41 -20.07
N MET A 59 -10.48 -8.17 -19.32
CA MET A 59 -10.06 -8.72 -18.03
C MET A 59 -8.93 -9.74 -18.20
N GLU A 60 -9.03 -10.66 -19.15
CA GLU A 60 -7.99 -11.65 -19.45
C GLU A 60 -6.68 -10.97 -19.86
N ALA A 61 -6.73 -9.94 -20.70
CA ALA A 61 -5.57 -9.15 -21.11
C ALA A 61 -4.91 -8.42 -19.92
N LEU A 62 -5.70 -7.84 -19.01
CA LEU A 62 -5.19 -7.24 -17.76
C LEU A 62 -4.50 -8.30 -16.88
N LEU A 63 -5.14 -9.46 -16.67
CA LEU A 63 -4.58 -10.52 -15.83
C LEU A 63 -3.30 -11.12 -16.44
N ALA A 64 -3.21 -11.22 -17.76
CA ALA A 64 -2.00 -11.65 -18.45
C ALA A 64 -0.85 -10.67 -18.21
N ALA A 65 -1.09 -9.35 -18.39
CA ALA A 65 -0.11 -8.32 -18.10
C ALA A 65 0.31 -8.31 -16.61
N ALA A 66 -0.63 -8.51 -15.69
CA ALA A 66 -0.33 -8.60 -14.27
C ALA A 66 0.52 -9.83 -13.91
N ARG A 67 0.27 -10.98 -14.55
CA ARG A 67 1.09 -12.18 -14.35
C ARG A 67 2.52 -11.95 -14.76
N GLU A 68 2.74 -11.34 -15.91
CA GLU A 68 4.07 -11.03 -16.41
C GLU A 68 4.78 -10.02 -15.51
N ALA A 69 4.16 -8.87 -15.23
CA ALA A 69 4.74 -7.81 -14.42
C ALA A 69 5.12 -8.24 -13.00
N TYR A 70 4.34 -9.12 -12.38
CA TYR A 70 4.54 -9.62 -11.02
C TYR A 70 5.23 -10.98 -10.96
N GLY A 71 5.49 -11.61 -12.08
CA GLY A 71 6.12 -12.93 -12.16
C GLY A 71 5.25 -14.06 -11.60
N ILE A 72 3.91 -13.93 -11.65
CA ILE A 72 2.98 -14.89 -11.05
C ILE A 72 2.92 -16.17 -11.90
N ALA A 73 3.23 -17.31 -11.29
CA ALA A 73 3.21 -18.61 -11.96
C ALA A 73 1.83 -18.94 -12.57
N LEU A 74 1.80 -19.58 -13.73
CA LEU A 74 0.56 -19.98 -14.42
C LEU A 74 -0.32 -20.91 -13.56
N ALA A 75 0.29 -21.73 -12.72
CA ALA A 75 -0.43 -22.64 -11.82
C ALA A 75 -1.13 -21.90 -10.65
N SER A 76 -0.80 -20.65 -10.39
CA SER A 76 -1.47 -19.83 -9.37
C SER A 76 -2.73 -19.19 -9.91
N GLY A 77 -3.80 -19.15 -9.12
CA GLY A 77 -4.96 -18.30 -9.40
C GLY A 77 -4.56 -16.83 -9.33
N LEU A 78 -5.24 -15.99 -10.10
CA LEU A 78 -5.10 -14.53 -10.06
C LEU A 78 -6.45 -13.89 -10.35
N VAL A 79 -6.85 -12.93 -9.52
CA VAL A 79 -8.07 -12.13 -9.72
C VAL A 79 -7.79 -10.65 -9.45
N ALA A 80 -8.45 -9.79 -10.22
CA ALA A 80 -8.44 -8.34 -10.04
C ALA A 80 -9.69 -7.87 -9.26
N ALA A 81 -9.55 -6.77 -8.52
CA ALA A 81 -10.63 -6.16 -7.74
C ALA A 81 -10.53 -4.63 -7.76
N SER A 82 -11.60 -3.96 -7.31
CA SER A 82 -11.66 -2.50 -7.16
C SER A 82 -10.73 -1.98 -6.05
N GLY A 83 -9.43 -2.25 -6.20
CA GLY A 83 -8.36 -1.93 -5.27
C GLY A 83 -8.13 -2.99 -4.20
N SER A 84 -6.91 -3.03 -3.66
CA SER A 84 -6.53 -3.98 -2.59
C SER A 84 -7.40 -3.87 -1.34
N GLN A 85 -7.95 -2.69 -1.05
CA GLN A 85 -8.84 -2.49 0.10
C GLN A 85 -10.12 -3.35 0.01
N ALA A 86 -10.69 -3.55 -1.19
CA ALA A 86 -11.84 -4.44 -1.37
C ALA A 86 -11.47 -5.89 -0.98
N LEU A 87 -10.26 -6.32 -1.35
CA LEU A 87 -9.74 -7.64 -0.98
C LEU A 87 -9.56 -7.77 0.54
N PHE A 88 -8.96 -6.76 1.20
CA PHE A 88 -8.77 -6.79 2.66
C PHE A 88 -10.10 -6.88 3.43
N GLN A 89 -11.17 -6.27 2.92
CA GLN A 89 -12.50 -6.39 3.53
C GLN A 89 -13.17 -7.74 3.23
N LEU A 90 -12.84 -8.37 2.09
CA LEU A 90 -13.47 -9.61 1.66
C LEU A 90 -12.82 -10.87 2.28
N LEU A 91 -11.49 -10.88 2.42
CA LEU A 91 -10.74 -12.05 2.89
C LEU A 91 -11.24 -12.59 4.25
N PRO A 92 -11.56 -11.76 5.26
CA PRO A 92 -12.10 -12.25 6.53
C PRO A 92 -13.41 -13.04 6.37
N ALA A 93 -14.27 -12.66 5.41
CA ALA A 93 -15.55 -13.36 5.16
C ALA A 93 -15.37 -14.76 4.53
N MET A 94 -14.17 -15.12 4.13
CA MET A 94 -13.89 -16.44 3.52
C MET A 94 -13.54 -17.52 4.55
N ARG A 95 -13.36 -17.15 5.81
CA ARG A 95 -13.09 -18.08 6.92
C ARG A 95 -14.21 -18.05 7.94
N THR A 96 -14.50 -19.19 8.53
CA THR A 96 -15.25 -19.25 9.79
C THR A 96 -14.43 -18.57 10.88
N ARG A 97 -15.08 -18.14 11.96
CA ARG A 97 -14.41 -17.49 13.10
C ARG A 97 -13.15 -18.26 13.53
N CYS A 98 -12.03 -17.57 13.55
CA CYS A 98 -10.71 -18.17 13.82
C CYS A 98 -9.78 -17.15 14.52
N ARG A 99 -8.57 -17.60 14.90
CA ARG A 99 -7.51 -16.74 15.43
C ARG A 99 -6.67 -16.17 14.30
N VAL A 100 -6.43 -14.87 14.35
CA VAL A 100 -5.65 -14.13 13.33
C VAL A 100 -4.53 -13.39 14.01
N ALA A 101 -3.29 -13.61 13.58
CA ALA A 101 -2.15 -12.80 13.97
C ALA A 101 -1.85 -11.78 12.88
N VAL A 102 -1.75 -10.50 13.25
CA VAL A 102 -1.32 -9.42 12.38
C VAL A 102 0.05 -8.93 12.86
N VAL A 103 1.06 -9.00 12.00
CA VAL A 103 2.42 -8.55 12.35
C VAL A 103 2.47 -7.03 12.37
N ALA A 104 2.46 -6.45 13.56
CA ALA A 104 2.34 -5.01 13.84
C ALA A 104 3.69 -4.41 14.33
N PRO A 105 3.83 -3.07 14.40
CA PRO A 105 2.88 -2.09 13.90
C PRO A 105 2.76 -2.16 12.37
N THR A 106 1.54 -2.01 11.86
CA THR A 106 1.27 -2.09 10.42
C THR A 106 -0.01 -1.33 10.04
N TYR A 107 -0.49 -1.52 8.81
CA TYR A 107 -1.73 -0.91 8.33
C TYR A 107 -2.93 -1.42 9.13
N GLU A 108 -3.54 -0.54 9.91
CA GLU A 108 -4.58 -0.89 10.91
C GLU A 108 -5.83 -1.56 10.31
N GLU A 109 -6.13 -1.29 9.04
CA GLU A 109 -7.31 -1.89 8.39
C GLU A 109 -7.25 -3.42 8.33
N HIS A 110 -6.07 -4.03 8.35
CA HIS A 110 -5.95 -5.49 8.45
C HIS A 110 -6.59 -6.00 9.73
N ALA A 111 -6.13 -5.52 10.89
CA ALA A 111 -6.70 -5.96 12.17
C ALA A 111 -8.19 -5.60 12.29
N MET A 112 -8.58 -4.42 11.81
CA MET A 112 -9.96 -3.95 11.86
C MET A 112 -10.91 -4.78 10.99
N ALA A 113 -10.50 -5.15 9.77
CA ALA A 113 -11.33 -5.95 8.87
C ALA A 113 -11.64 -7.34 9.47
N TRP A 114 -10.64 -8.00 10.04
CA TRP A 114 -10.83 -9.29 10.70
C TRP A 114 -11.68 -9.18 11.97
N ARG A 115 -11.45 -8.16 12.82
CA ARG A 115 -12.26 -7.92 14.03
C ARG A 115 -13.73 -7.64 13.72
N ARG A 116 -14.02 -6.88 12.64
CA ARG A 116 -15.42 -6.57 12.22
C ARG A 116 -16.25 -7.82 11.94
N LEU A 117 -15.60 -8.89 11.48
CA LEU A 117 -16.28 -10.18 11.20
C LEU A 117 -16.17 -11.18 12.36
N GLY A 118 -15.77 -10.72 13.55
CA GLY A 118 -15.79 -11.51 14.77
C GLY A 118 -14.64 -12.47 14.97
N HIS A 119 -13.56 -12.36 14.16
CA HIS A 119 -12.33 -13.11 14.41
C HIS A 119 -11.61 -12.62 15.67
N VAL A 120 -10.87 -13.50 16.33
CA VAL A 120 -9.98 -13.14 17.43
C VAL A 120 -8.65 -12.66 16.83
N VAL A 121 -8.31 -11.39 17.02
CA VAL A 121 -7.16 -10.76 16.36
C VAL A 121 -6.12 -10.32 17.37
N ASP A 122 -4.95 -10.92 17.28
CA ASP A 122 -3.76 -10.58 18.04
C ASP A 122 -2.80 -9.76 17.16
N GLU A 123 -2.39 -8.57 17.62
CA GLU A 123 -1.32 -7.81 17.00
C GLU A 123 0.00 -8.20 17.63
N VAL A 124 0.92 -8.76 16.83
CA VAL A 124 2.18 -9.37 17.31
C VAL A 124 3.38 -8.66 16.69
N GLY A 125 4.52 -8.64 17.39
CA GLY A 125 5.71 -7.92 16.95
C GLY A 125 6.50 -8.64 15.85
N SER A 126 6.31 -9.95 15.67
CA SER A 126 7.05 -10.76 14.70
C SER A 126 6.32 -12.03 14.30
N LEU A 127 6.73 -12.63 13.17
CA LEU A 127 6.24 -13.94 12.74
C LEU A 127 6.47 -15.06 13.75
N GLY A 128 7.55 -14.98 14.54
CA GLY A 128 7.85 -15.97 15.59
C GLY A 128 6.83 -16.02 16.74
N GLN A 129 5.89 -15.08 16.79
CA GLN A 129 4.81 -15.02 17.80
C GLN A 129 3.45 -15.48 17.26
N CYS A 130 3.42 -16.08 16.05
CA CYS A 130 2.17 -16.44 15.36
C CYS A 130 1.77 -17.92 15.54
N HIS A 131 2.32 -18.64 16.54
CA HIS A 131 2.22 -20.10 16.63
C HIS A 131 0.79 -20.66 16.68
N ASP A 132 -0.13 -19.95 17.33
CA ASP A 132 -1.51 -20.40 17.52
C ASP A 132 -2.51 -19.78 16.54
N ALA A 133 -2.04 -18.99 15.57
CA ALA A 133 -2.93 -18.31 14.64
C ALA A 133 -3.32 -19.23 13.46
N ASP A 134 -4.60 -19.24 13.11
CA ASP A 134 -5.12 -19.90 11.90
C ASP A 134 -4.83 -19.07 10.65
N VAL A 135 -4.73 -17.76 10.81
CA VAL A 135 -4.37 -16.81 9.74
C VAL A 135 -3.28 -15.89 10.24
N VAL A 136 -2.25 -15.73 9.43
CA VAL A 136 -1.20 -14.75 9.67
C VAL A 136 -1.24 -13.70 8.56
N VAL A 137 -1.24 -12.42 8.94
CA VAL A 137 -1.21 -11.28 8.01
C VAL A 137 0.12 -10.56 8.17
N VAL A 138 0.85 -10.41 7.07
CA VAL A 138 2.14 -9.69 6.97
C VAL A 138 2.05 -8.66 5.87
N VAL A 139 2.49 -7.43 6.13
CA VAL A 139 2.65 -6.39 5.11
C VAL A 139 4.12 -6.33 4.70
N ASN A 140 4.44 -6.51 3.42
CA ASN A 140 5.82 -6.69 2.95
C ASN A 140 6.09 -6.05 1.58
N PRO A 141 6.81 -4.93 1.51
CA PRO A 141 7.34 -4.09 2.58
C PRO A 141 6.26 -3.47 3.48
N ASN A 142 6.56 -3.30 4.78
CA ASN A 142 5.58 -2.85 5.75
C ASN A 142 5.27 -1.35 5.66
N ASN A 143 4.09 -1.00 6.05
CA ASN A 143 3.62 0.35 6.28
C ASN A 143 3.27 0.50 7.78
N PRO A 144 3.94 1.40 8.56
CA PRO A 144 4.60 2.61 8.04
C PRO A 144 6.14 2.58 8.00
N ASP A 145 6.80 1.57 8.50
CA ASP A 145 8.24 1.58 8.77
C ASP A 145 9.11 1.03 7.61
N GLY A 146 8.48 0.43 6.59
CA GLY A 146 9.19 -0.13 5.43
C GLY A 146 9.98 -1.41 5.70
N ARG A 147 9.88 -1.99 6.93
CA ARG A 147 10.57 -3.25 7.21
C ARG A 147 10.14 -4.34 6.24
N THR A 148 11.08 -5.20 5.90
CA THR A 148 10.85 -6.32 5.00
C THR A 148 11.09 -7.65 5.71
N THR A 149 10.35 -8.66 5.29
CA THR A 149 10.58 -10.05 5.64
C THR A 149 11.07 -10.77 4.39
N ASP A 150 12.17 -11.49 4.51
CA ASP A 150 12.74 -12.21 3.38
C ASP A 150 11.85 -13.37 2.92
N ARG A 151 12.01 -13.76 1.64
CA ARG A 151 11.22 -14.82 1.01
C ARG A 151 11.31 -16.17 1.73
N LYS A 152 12.48 -16.52 2.27
CA LYS A 152 12.68 -17.82 2.95
C LYS A 152 11.89 -17.87 4.26
N THR A 153 11.89 -16.77 4.99
CA THR A 153 11.13 -16.63 6.24
C THR A 153 9.63 -16.70 5.99
N LEU A 154 9.14 -15.98 4.95
CA LEU A 154 7.73 -16.06 4.55
C LEU A 154 7.35 -17.46 4.06
N ALA A 155 8.21 -18.11 3.28
CA ALA A 155 7.99 -19.47 2.80
C ALA A 155 7.83 -20.48 3.94
N ARG A 156 8.70 -20.41 4.95
CA ARG A 156 8.59 -21.26 6.16
C ARG A 156 7.27 -21.02 6.89
N ALA A 157 6.87 -19.76 7.07
CA ALA A 157 5.60 -19.44 7.71
C ALA A 157 4.41 -19.98 6.90
N ALA A 158 4.46 -19.90 5.57
CA ALA A 158 3.44 -20.48 4.69
C ALA A 158 3.32 -21.99 4.84
N GLU A 159 4.46 -22.71 4.86
CA GLU A 159 4.50 -24.16 5.04
C GLU A 159 3.99 -24.58 6.43
N GLU A 160 4.36 -23.89 7.50
CA GLU A 160 3.90 -24.16 8.87
C GLU A 160 2.39 -23.97 8.99
N LEU A 161 1.85 -22.88 8.42
CA LEU A 161 0.43 -22.63 8.38
C LEU A 161 -0.32 -23.69 7.56
N ALA A 162 0.22 -24.07 6.40
CA ALA A 162 -0.40 -25.05 5.52
C ALA A 162 -0.56 -26.42 6.19
N ARG A 163 0.41 -26.88 6.98
CA ARG A 163 0.33 -28.17 7.70
C ARG A 163 -0.87 -28.27 8.65
N ARG A 164 -1.42 -27.14 9.10
CA ARG A 164 -2.58 -27.07 9.99
C ARG A 164 -3.81 -26.43 9.34
N GLY A 165 -3.81 -26.30 7.98
CA GLY A 165 -4.92 -25.70 7.24
C GLY A 165 -5.08 -24.18 7.42
N GLY A 166 -4.04 -23.53 7.95
CA GLY A 166 -3.99 -22.08 8.15
C GLY A 166 -3.67 -21.33 6.87
N TRP A 167 -3.80 -19.98 6.91
CA TRP A 167 -3.51 -19.10 5.78
C TRP A 167 -2.40 -18.10 6.10
N LEU A 168 -1.53 -17.87 5.13
CA LEU A 168 -0.65 -16.70 5.10
C LEU A 168 -1.24 -15.66 4.13
N VAL A 169 -1.50 -14.45 4.61
CA VAL A 169 -1.88 -13.30 3.79
C VAL A 169 -0.71 -12.33 3.76
N VAL A 170 -0.13 -12.12 2.58
CA VAL A 170 0.98 -11.19 2.38
C VAL A 170 0.45 -9.99 1.61
N ASP A 171 0.42 -8.84 2.27
CA ASP A 171 0.11 -7.56 1.64
C ASP A 171 1.38 -6.99 1.02
N GLU A 172 1.48 -7.12 -0.30
CA GLU A 172 2.58 -6.61 -1.11
C GLU A 172 2.24 -5.27 -1.80
N THR A 173 1.43 -4.43 -1.15
CA THR A 173 1.03 -3.12 -1.68
C THR A 173 2.21 -2.22 -2.06
N PHE A 174 3.37 -2.41 -1.43
CA PHE A 174 4.60 -1.64 -1.68
C PHE A 174 5.72 -2.46 -2.35
N ALA A 175 5.46 -3.69 -2.78
CA ALA A 175 6.51 -4.55 -3.33
C ALA A 175 6.95 -4.16 -4.75
N ASP A 176 6.23 -3.27 -5.45
CA ASP A 176 6.66 -2.79 -6.77
C ASP A 176 8.00 -2.03 -6.71
N VAL A 177 8.34 -1.39 -5.58
CA VAL A 177 9.63 -0.73 -5.37
C VAL A 177 10.69 -1.63 -4.73
N ALA A 178 10.31 -2.86 -4.35
CA ALA A 178 11.21 -3.85 -3.75
C ALA A 178 10.86 -5.26 -4.28
N PRO A 179 10.99 -5.53 -5.58
CA PRO A 179 10.53 -6.79 -6.20
C PRO A 179 11.23 -8.03 -5.62
N ASP A 180 12.43 -7.88 -5.10
CA ASP A 180 13.22 -8.98 -4.55
C ASP A 180 12.63 -9.61 -3.28
N VAL A 181 11.77 -8.88 -2.55
CA VAL A 181 11.11 -9.42 -1.36
C VAL A 181 9.75 -10.05 -1.66
N SER A 182 9.22 -9.90 -2.89
CA SER A 182 7.91 -10.40 -3.27
C SER A 182 7.84 -11.92 -3.33
N LEU A 183 6.80 -12.51 -2.77
CA LEU A 183 6.49 -13.94 -2.94
C LEU A 183 5.75 -14.23 -4.25
N ALA A 184 5.26 -13.23 -4.97
CA ALA A 184 4.45 -13.42 -6.18
C ALA A 184 5.17 -14.23 -7.26
N SER A 185 6.50 -14.08 -7.37
CA SER A 185 7.37 -14.79 -8.32
C SER A 185 7.90 -16.14 -7.80
N ALA A 186 7.57 -16.52 -6.58
CA ALA A 186 7.98 -17.79 -6.02
C ALA A 186 7.00 -18.93 -6.41
N PRO A 187 7.43 -20.20 -6.38
CA PRO A 187 6.50 -21.32 -6.59
C PRO A 187 5.32 -21.22 -5.64
N GLY A 188 4.12 -21.53 -6.12
CA GLY A 188 2.88 -21.38 -5.36
C GLY A 188 2.93 -22.08 -4.00
N PHE A 189 2.83 -21.29 -2.93
CA PHE A 189 2.73 -21.82 -1.58
C PHE A 189 1.28 -22.21 -1.28
N PRO A 190 1.04 -23.40 -0.72
CA PRO A 190 -0.30 -23.78 -0.34
C PRO A 190 -0.85 -22.75 0.69
N ASN A 191 -2.13 -22.44 0.55
CA ASN A 191 -2.86 -21.52 1.46
C ASN A 191 -2.26 -20.11 1.65
N THR A 192 -1.45 -19.64 0.69
CA THR A 192 -0.88 -18.28 0.73
C THR A 192 -1.61 -17.37 -0.26
N LEU A 193 -2.06 -16.23 0.21
CA LEU A 193 -2.69 -15.18 -0.60
C LEU A 193 -1.78 -13.95 -0.62
N ILE A 194 -1.41 -13.51 -1.82
CA ILE A 194 -0.53 -12.37 -2.06
C ILE A 194 -1.36 -11.25 -2.68
N VAL A 195 -1.47 -10.13 -1.98
CA VAL A 195 -2.27 -8.99 -2.41
C VAL A 195 -1.37 -7.89 -2.98
N ARG A 196 -1.69 -7.41 -4.18
CA ARG A 196 -0.99 -6.32 -4.88
C ARG A 196 -1.89 -5.10 -5.01
N SER A 197 -1.31 -3.91 -4.91
CA SER A 197 -2.01 -2.65 -5.11
C SER A 197 -1.42 -1.89 -6.30
N PHE A 198 -2.20 -1.67 -7.32
CA PHE A 198 -1.77 -0.92 -8.49
C PHE A 198 -1.53 0.56 -8.21
N GLY A 199 -2.40 1.19 -7.41
CA GLY A 199 -2.45 2.64 -7.25
C GLY A 199 -1.22 3.29 -6.61
N LYS A 200 -0.35 2.53 -5.93
CA LYS A 200 0.79 3.09 -5.20
C LYS A 200 1.96 3.40 -6.12
N PHE A 201 2.53 2.39 -6.73
CA PHE A 201 3.69 2.52 -7.61
C PHE A 201 3.36 3.25 -8.92
N PHE A 202 2.20 2.93 -9.53
CA PHE A 202 1.80 3.59 -10.77
C PHE A 202 1.24 5.00 -10.58
N GLY A 203 1.13 5.51 -9.34
CA GLY A 203 0.69 6.88 -9.07
C GLY A 203 -0.77 7.16 -9.43
N LEU A 204 -1.59 6.12 -9.56
CA LEU A 204 -3.00 6.20 -10.00
C LEU A 204 -3.96 5.62 -8.93
N PRO A 205 -3.95 6.13 -7.69
CA PRO A 205 -4.77 5.57 -6.61
C PRO A 205 -6.28 5.71 -6.86
N GLY A 206 -6.68 6.70 -7.64
CA GLY A 206 -8.09 6.94 -8.03
C GLY A 206 -8.64 5.91 -9.02
N LEU A 207 -7.78 5.16 -9.72
CA LEU A 207 -8.19 4.12 -10.67
C LEU A 207 -8.86 2.93 -9.98
N ARG A 208 -8.57 2.71 -8.71
CA ARG A 208 -9.12 1.63 -7.89
C ARG A 208 -8.87 0.24 -8.48
N LEU A 209 -7.60 -0.15 -8.61
CA LEU A 209 -7.19 -1.45 -9.10
C LEU A 209 -6.26 -2.14 -8.10
N GLY A 210 -6.49 -3.44 -7.87
CA GLY A 210 -5.66 -4.32 -7.07
C GLY A 210 -5.84 -5.76 -7.47
N PHE A 211 -4.94 -6.62 -7.02
CA PHE A 211 -4.92 -8.04 -7.40
C PHE A 211 -4.70 -8.92 -6.18
N VAL A 212 -5.17 -10.15 -6.25
CA VAL A 212 -4.76 -11.22 -5.34
C VAL A 212 -4.37 -12.45 -6.12
N ALA A 213 -3.20 -13.00 -5.78
CA ALA A 213 -2.69 -14.25 -6.31
C ALA A 213 -2.63 -15.31 -5.19
N GLY A 214 -2.77 -16.58 -5.54
CA GLY A 214 -2.67 -17.67 -4.59
C GLY A 214 -3.19 -19.00 -5.13
N PRO A 215 -3.50 -19.98 -4.27
CA PRO A 215 -4.08 -21.25 -4.69
C PRO A 215 -5.37 -21.04 -5.51
N PRO A 216 -5.54 -21.72 -6.65
CA PRO A 216 -6.71 -21.52 -7.51
C PRO A 216 -8.04 -21.62 -6.77
N THR A 217 -8.19 -22.61 -5.88
CA THR A 217 -9.43 -22.82 -5.11
C THR A 217 -9.80 -21.65 -4.22
N LEU A 218 -8.81 -20.98 -3.60
CA LEU A 218 -9.05 -19.78 -2.79
C LEU A 218 -9.36 -18.57 -3.69
N VAL A 219 -8.60 -18.39 -4.75
CA VAL A 219 -8.79 -17.27 -5.70
C VAL A 219 -10.15 -17.37 -6.41
N ASP A 220 -10.59 -18.56 -6.82
CA ASP A 220 -11.92 -18.79 -7.37
C ASP A 220 -13.02 -18.45 -6.33
N GLY A 221 -12.78 -18.75 -5.07
CA GLY A 221 -13.67 -18.36 -3.97
C GLY A 221 -13.79 -16.84 -3.82
N ILE A 222 -12.68 -16.12 -4.03
CA ILE A 222 -12.64 -14.66 -4.03
C ILE A 222 -13.39 -14.12 -5.26
N ALA A 223 -13.09 -14.64 -6.45
CA ALA A 223 -13.74 -14.24 -7.70
C ALA A 223 -15.27 -14.35 -7.62
N ARG A 224 -15.78 -15.48 -7.12
CA ARG A 224 -17.23 -15.67 -6.92
C ARG A 224 -17.87 -14.65 -5.98
N ARG A 225 -17.13 -14.17 -4.96
CA ARG A 225 -17.65 -13.17 -4.02
C ARG A 225 -17.55 -11.74 -4.54
N LEU A 226 -16.57 -11.45 -5.38
CA LEU A 226 -16.49 -10.17 -6.08
C LEU A 226 -17.62 -10.03 -7.12
N GLY A 227 -18.06 -11.14 -7.69
CA GLY A 227 -19.10 -11.15 -8.73
C GLY A 227 -18.59 -10.62 -10.08
N PRO A 228 -19.48 -10.47 -11.06
CA PRO A 228 -19.13 -9.93 -12.37
C PRO A 228 -18.78 -8.44 -12.29
N TRP A 229 -17.99 -7.97 -13.24
CA TRP A 229 -17.61 -6.56 -13.43
C TRP A 229 -16.95 -5.91 -12.20
N ALA A 230 -16.15 -6.67 -11.47
CA ALA A 230 -15.48 -6.21 -10.25
C ALA A 230 -14.47 -5.05 -10.49
N VAL A 231 -14.06 -4.83 -11.74
CA VAL A 231 -13.10 -3.79 -12.15
C VAL A 231 -13.71 -2.98 -13.28
N SER A 232 -13.57 -1.65 -13.22
CA SER A 232 -14.11 -0.74 -14.24
C SER A 232 -13.34 -0.83 -15.57
N GLY A 233 -14.01 -0.53 -16.70
CA GLY A 233 -13.39 -0.51 -18.02
C GLY A 233 -12.11 0.33 -18.09
N PRO A 234 -12.10 1.59 -17.60
CA PRO A 234 -10.87 2.39 -17.51
C PRO A 234 -9.76 1.72 -16.71
N ALA A 235 -10.09 1.01 -15.63
CA ALA A 235 -9.08 0.33 -14.82
C ALA A 235 -8.50 -0.91 -15.52
N LEU A 236 -9.29 -1.61 -16.34
CA LEU A 236 -8.82 -2.70 -17.18
C LEU A 236 -7.80 -2.20 -18.21
N GLU A 237 -8.16 -1.17 -18.96
CA GLU A 237 -7.33 -0.68 -20.07
C GLU A 237 -6.05 0.01 -19.56
N ILE A 238 -6.16 0.97 -18.63
CA ILE A 238 -5.01 1.68 -18.08
C ILE A 238 -4.10 0.72 -17.31
N GLY A 239 -4.70 -0.22 -16.56
CA GLY A 239 -3.95 -1.23 -15.82
C GLY A 239 -3.13 -2.12 -16.73
N ARG A 240 -3.72 -2.58 -17.85
CA ARG A 240 -3.04 -3.38 -18.88
C ARG A 240 -1.86 -2.61 -19.50
N GLN A 241 -2.07 -1.36 -19.93
CA GLN A 241 -1.02 -0.53 -20.49
C GLN A 241 0.16 -0.36 -19.53
N ALA A 242 -0.12 0.04 -18.29
CA ALA A 242 0.89 0.33 -17.30
C ALA A 242 1.70 -0.91 -16.86
N LEU A 243 1.03 -2.05 -16.70
CA LEU A 243 1.69 -3.30 -16.31
C LEU A 243 2.57 -3.89 -17.43
N ALA A 244 2.23 -3.61 -18.69
CA ALA A 244 3.02 -4.06 -19.84
C ALA A 244 4.23 -3.14 -20.13
N ASP A 245 4.28 -1.91 -19.59
CA ASP A 245 5.39 -0.96 -19.83
C ASP A 245 6.57 -1.21 -18.88
N THR A 246 7.34 -2.25 -19.18
CA THR A 246 8.52 -2.65 -18.40
C THR A 246 9.58 -1.55 -18.32
N ASP A 247 9.74 -0.77 -19.40
CA ASP A 247 10.71 0.32 -19.45
C ASP A 247 10.33 1.45 -18.50
N TRP A 248 9.07 1.83 -18.46
CA TRP A 248 8.58 2.83 -17.50
C TRP A 248 8.74 2.33 -16.07
N ILE A 249 8.44 1.06 -15.80
CA ILE A 249 8.59 0.42 -14.49
C ILE A 249 10.05 0.52 -14.01
N VAL A 250 11.00 0.17 -14.85
CA VAL A 250 12.45 0.21 -14.52
C VAL A 250 12.91 1.65 -14.26
N ARG A 251 12.60 2.58 -15.17
CA ARG A 251 12.97 4.00 -15.02
C ARG A 251 12.34 4.63 -13.79
N THR A 252 11.08 4.27 -13.50
CA THR A 252 10.36 4.81 -12.34
C THR A 252 10.94 4.33 -11.03
N ARG A 253 11.33 3.05 -10.91
CA ARG A 253 12.04 2.55 -9.71
C ARG A 253 13.32 3.34 -9.45
N ALA A 254 14.13 3.55 -10.46
CA ALA A 254 15.38 4.32 -10.33
C ALA A 254 15.11 5.77 -9.90
N ARG A 255 14.13 6.43 -10.50
CA ARG A 255 13.73 7.80 -10.15
C ARG A 255 13.19 7.93 -8.71
N LEU A 256 12.40 6.96 -8.27
CA LEU A 256 11.89 6.92 -6.90
C LEU A 256 13.02 6.74 -5.89
N ALA A 257 13.97 5.84 -6.17
CA ALA A 257 15.13 5.63 -5.31
C ALA A 257 16.01 6.88 -5.20
N GLU A 258 16.23 7.60 -6.30
CA GLU A 258 16.98 8.86 -6.31
C GLU A 258 16.27 9.93 -5.47
N MET A 259 14.98 10.16 -5.66
CA MET A 259 14.22 11.15 -4.88
C MET A 259 14.18 10.77 -3.40
N ARG A 260 14.10 9.49 -3.06
CA ARG A 260 14.18 9.03 -1.68
C ARG A 260 15.51 9.43 -1.03
N LEU A 261 16.64 9.29 -1.73
CA LEU A 261 17.94 9.71 -1.21
C LEU A 261 17.98 11.22 -0.94
N GLN A 262 17.42 12.02 -1.84
CA GLN A 262 17.31 13.47 -1.65
C GLN A 262 16.42 13.82 -0.45
N LEU A 263 15.27 13.14 -0.31
CA LEU A 263 14.38 13.31 0.85
C LEU A 263 15.09 12.91 2.15
N ASP A 264 15.81 11.78 2.18
CA ASP A 264 16.57 11.33 3.35
C ASP A 264 17.58 12.38 3.80
N SER A 265 18.31 13.00 2.86
CA SER A 265 19.26 14.09 3.15
C SER A 265 18.57 15.30 3.78
N VAL A 266 17.39 15.69 3.28
CA VAL A 266 16.61 16.83 3.83
C VAL A 266 16.11 16.51 5.23
N LEU A 267 15.55 15.31 5.46
CA LEU A 267 15.01 14.92 6.75
C LEU A 267 16.11 14.81 7.82
N SER A 268 17.23 14.16 7.48
CA SER A 268 18.38 14.06 8.40
C SER A 268 19.02 15.41 8.66
N GLY A 269 19.15 16.26 7.64
CA GLY A 269 19.66 17.63 7.78
C GLY A 269 18.78 18.55 8.63
N ALA A 270 17.51 18.21 8.80
CA ALA A 270 16.57 18.85 9.73
C ALA A 270 16.55 18.20 11.13
N GLY A 271 17.47 17.30 11.46
CA GLY A 271 17.57 16.67 12.77
C GLY A 271 16.51 15.60 13.05
N LEU A 272 15.76 15.14 12.03
CA LEU A 272 14.77 14.08 12.20
C LEU A 272 15.43 12.70 12.16
N THR A 273 15.05 11.81 13.08
CA THR A 273 15.54 10.43 13.10
C THR A 273 14.81 9.60 12.06
N LEU A 274 15.52 9.09 11.06
CA LEU A 274 14.97 8.16 10.09
C LEU A 274 14.77 6.78 10.75
N VAL A 275 13.50 6.34 10.85
CA VAL A 275 13.13 5.02 11.37
C VAL A 275 13.17 3.98 10.27
N GLY A 276 12.71 4.34 9.06
CA GLY A 276 12.65 3.45 7.92
C GLY A 276 11.81 4.00 6.77
N GLY A 277 11.25 3.11 5.94
CA GLY A 277 10.39 3.47 4.82
C GLY A 277 10.68 2.66 3.57
N THR A 278 10.08 3.07 2.48
CA THR A 278 10.28 2.51 1.13
C THR A 278 10.70 3.62 0.17
N ASP A 279 10.91 3.29 -1.10
CA ASP A 279 11.12 4.32 -2.12
C ASP A 279 9.83 5.11 -2.49
N LEU A 280 8.76 4.99 -1.70
CA LEU A 280 7.54 5.79 -1.84
C LEU A 280 7.25 6.67 -0.62
N PHE A 281 7.89 6.41 0.51
CA PHE A 281 7.72 7.20 1.73
C PHE A 281 8.87 6.95 2.72
N ARG A 282 9.05 7.90 3.63
CA ARG A 282 9.94 7.76 4.79
C ARG A 282 9.16 7.89 6.09
N LEU A 283 9.53 7.09 7.08
CA LEU A 283 9.08 7.22 8.45
C LEU A 283 10.18 7.88 9.25
N VAL A 284 9.84 8.96 9.95
CA VAL A 284 10.73 9.65 10.89
C VAL A 284 10.15 9.63 12.28
N GLU A 285 11.05 9.75 13.27
CA GLU A 285 10.69 9.88 14.68
C GLU A 285 11.23 11.22 15.23
N THR A 286 10.39 11.91 15.97
CA THR A 286 10.73 13.13 16.71
C THR A 286 9.79 13.34 17.90
N ALA A 287 10.29 13.85 19.01
CA ALA A 287 9.46 14.15 20.17
C ALA A 287 8.36 15.19 19.86
N GLY A 288 8.62 16.13 18.94
CA GLY A 288 7.68 17.16 18.50
C GLY A 288 6.85 16.80 17.26
N ALA A 289 6.63 15.52 16.95
CA ALA A 289 5.97 15.09 15.70
C ALA A 289 4.60 15.72 15.49
N ARG A 290 3.79 15.86 16.54
CA ARG A 290 2.46 16.48 16.46
C ARG A 290 2.54 17.96 16.08
N ASP A 291 3.42 18.72 16.76
CA ASP A 291 3.60 20.16 16.52
C ASP A 291 4.19 20.40 15.14
N LEU A 292 5.15 19.56 14.73
CA LEU A 292 5.71 19.57 13.37
C LEU A 292 4.63 19.31 12.32
N SER A 293 3.78 18.30 12.52
CA SER A 293 2.67 18.00 11.60
C SER A 293 1.70 19.17 11.48
N HIS A 294 1.36 19.82 12.59
CA HIS A 294 0.47 21.00 12.60
C HIS A 294 1.11 22.20 11.91
N ARG A 295 2.40 22.45 12.13
CA ARG A 295 3.13 23.53 11.48
C ARG A 295 3.22 23.30 9.96
N LEU A 296 3.60 22.11 9.54
CA LEU A 296 3.61 21.74 8.12
C LEU A 296 2.19 21.89 7.50
N GLY A 297 1.14 21.50 8.22
CA GLY A 297 -0.24 21.68 7.80
C GLY A 297 -0.60 23.15 7.58
N ARG A 298 -0.19 24.07 8.46
CA ARG A 298 -0.39 25.53 8.28
C ARG A 298 0.40 26.08 7.08
N ALA A 299 1.57 25.52 6.80
CA ALA A 299 2.36 25.84 5.61
C ALA A 299 1.84 25.15 4.33
N GLY A 300 0.74 24.39 4.42
CA GLY A 300 0.14 23.68 3.30
C GLY A 300 0.88 22.41 2.88
N ILE A 301 1.60 21.78 3.80
CA ILE A 301 2.26 20.49 3.59
C ILE A 301 1.57 19.45 4.47
N LEU A 302 0.88 18.51 3.86
CA LEU A 302 0.19 17.44 4.57
C LEU A 302 1.09 16.22 4.72
N VAL A 303 1.34 15.78 5.96
CA VAL A 303 2.08 14.57 6.31
C VAL A 303 1.21 13.62 7.13
N ARG A 304 1.61 12.38 7.28
CA ARG A 304 0.85 11.37 8.05
C ARG A 304 1.40 11.23 9.48
N SER A 305 0.58 11.54 10.47
CA SER A 305 0.81 11.26 11.89
C SER A 305 0.09 9.98 12.34
N PHE A 306 0.50 9.43 13.50
CA PHE A 306 -0.03 8.17 14.02
C PHE A 306 -0.43 8.32 15.48
N ASP A 307 -1.70 8.04 15.84
CA ASP A 307 -2.20 8.17 17.21
C ASP A 307 -1.52 7.21 18.18
N ARG A 308 -1.29 5.97 17.73
CA ARG A 308 -0.66 4.92 18.55
C ARG A 308 0.87 5.09 18.67
N HIS A 309 1.46 5.97 17.84
CA HIS A 309 2.89 6.29 17.81
C HIS A 309 3.07 7.81 17.67
N PRO A 310 2.85 8.59 18.76
CA PRO A 310 2.77 10.04 18.69
C PRO A 310 4.07 10.74 18.29
N GLY A 311 5.21 10.03 18.33
CA GLY A 311 6.51 10.52 17.85
C GLY A 311 6.75 10.25 16.35
N TRP A 312 5.84 9.59 15.65
CA TRP A 312 6.06 9.18 14.26
C TRP A 312 5.37 10.09 13.26
N LEU A 313 6.10 10.39 12.18
CA LEU A 313 5.56 11.01 10.96
C LEU A 313 6.00 10.22 9.73
N ARG A 314 5.05 9.87 8.87
CA ARG A 314 5.35 9.31 7.55
C ARG A 314 5.22 10.41 6.50
N ILE A 315 6.25 10.55 5.68
CA ILE A 315 6.39 11.59 4.66
C ILE A 315 6.57 10.92 3.30
N GLY A 316 5.66 11.18 2.37
CA GLY A 316 5.72 10.72 0.98
C GLY A 316 6.79 11.48 0.19
N LEU A 317 7.09 11.00 -1.04
CA LEU A 317 8.06 11.66 -1.91
C LEU A 317 7.49 12.97 -2.49
N PRO A 318 8.27 14.07 -2.48
CA PRO A 318 7.93 15.29 -3.19
C PRO A 318 7.92 15.10 -4.73
N PRO A 319 7.00 15.74 -5.46
CA PRO A 319 6.90 15.60 -6.92
C PRO A 319 8.00 16.32 -7.70
N SER A 320 8.72 17.25 -7.09
CA SER A 320 9.75 18.09 -7.75
C SER A 320 10.80 18.58 -6.77
N ALA A 321 11.91 19.12 -7.31
CA ALA A 321 12.94 19.78 -6.52
C ALA A 321 12.38 20.99 -5.74
N ASP A 322 11.47 21.77 -6.34
CA ASP A 322 10.83 22.90 -5.67
C ASP A 322 9.97 22.46 -4.47
N ALA A 323 9.24 21.37 -4.63
CA ALA A 323 8.45 20.77 -3.54
C ALA A 323 9.35 20.25 -2.41
N LEU A 324 10.49 19.64 -2.75
CA LEU A 324 11.50 19.21 -1.77
C LEU A 324 12.13 20.42 -1.06
N GLN A 325 12.46 21.48 -1.79
CA GLN A 325 13.00 22.72 -1.22
C GLN A 325 11.99 23.40 -0.28
N ARG A 326 10.69 23.44 -0.67
CA ARG A 326 9.61 23.93 0.19
C ARG A 326 9.52 23.14 1.49
N LEU A 327 9.55 21.80 1.42
CA LEU A 327 9.59 20.96 2.62
C LEU A 327 10.84 21.26 3.47
N SER A 328 12.01 21.36 2.86
CA SER A 328 13.27 21.67 3.54
C SER A 328 13.23 23.01 4.29
N ALA A 329 12.66 24.05 3.67
CA ALA A 329 12.52 25.37 4.30
C ALA A 329 11.64 25.31 5.56
N GLU A 330 10.51 24.64 5.47
CA GLU A 330 9.57 24.47 6.60
C GLU A 330 10.13 23.58 7.72
N LEU A 331 11.00 22.63 7.40
CA LEU A 331 11.66 21.79 8.40
C LEU A 331 12.76 22.57 9.16
N LYS A 332 13.52 23.44 8.50
CA LYS A 332 14.60 24.24 9.14
C LYS A 332 14.11 25.26 10.16
N GLY A 333 12.89 25.76 10.05
CA GLY A 333 12.25 26.63 11.04
C GLY A 333 11.72 25.90 12.29
N ALA A 334 12.10 24.64 12.50
CA ALA A 334 11.54 23.74 13.50
C ALA A 334 12.19 23.82 14.89
N TRP A 335 13.39 24.40 15.02
CA TRP A 335 14.23 24.38 16.24
C TRP A 335 14.55 25.78 16.75
#